data_70afb0c86833c42673ffbdc236ed486d
#
_entry.id   70afb0c86833c42673ffbdc236ed486d
#
_cell.length_a   1.000
_cell.length_b   1.000
_cell.length_c   1.000
_cell.angle_alpha   90.00
_cell.angle_beta   90.00
_cell.angle_gamma   90.00
#
_symmetry.space_group_name_H-M   'P 1'
#
loop_
_entity.id
_entity.type
_entity.pdbx_description
1 polymer ?
#
loop_
_entity_poly.entity_id
_entity_poly.type
_entity_poly.pdbx_seq_one_letter_code
_entity_poly.pdbx_strand_id
1 'polypeptide(L)'
;MNERTLIQPDVEFINYLKKNGGDTVKECYQCATCSVVCSLSPEHEAFPRKEMIAASWGQKETLISDPDVWLCHGCTDCSTYCPRGAKPADVLGAIRSYVIESFAFPKFLGSAIKKPKYLIPLLIVPFIIIFLLLYNNLDGNFSQLNEGTVKFSRFLPHIIVEAFFIGGNILVFAFTAIGLSQFWKNLNNITPAANKKSFLGVFFATISEILTHKNFNTCSTNSSRFWGHLLIFYGFFGAMLTAGLAVGALFLYDMNPIPFFHPIKILGNLSGIALVVGCVVVAVHRFKTKDEKGSNTYNDWILILFVFLVAATGLLTETLRLFDTPFLAYNTYFVHMVFIFFLLWYAPYSKLAHMFYRTLAMVYLKMNGRDKKAAIFLNMLFITFFIR
;
A
#
# COMPACT_ATOMS: atom_id res chain seq x y z
N MET A 1 -40.64 -22.31 6.72
CA MET A 1 -39.57 -23.28 6.38
C MET A 1 -38.33 -22.48 6.09
N ASN A 2 -37.31 -22.58 6.96
CA ASN A 2 -36.04 -21.90 6.69
C ASN A 2 -35.39 -22.55 5.46
N GLU A 3 -35.22 -21.79 4.38
CA GLU A 3 -34.37 -22.21 3.25
C GLU A 3 -32.97 -22.54 3.81
N ARG A 4 -32.57 -23.78 3.68
CA ARG A 4 -31.22 -24.21 4.03
C ARG A 4 -30.27 -23.57 3.00
N THR A 5 -29.61 -22.52 3.38
CA THR A 5 -28.57 -21.93 2.53
C THR A 5 -27.42 -22.92 2.41
N LEU A 6 -27.33 -23.59 1.29
CA LEU A 6 -26.20 -24.49 0.98
C LEU A 6 -24.97 -23.65 0.70
N ILE A 7 -23.94 -23.84 1.49
CA ILE A 7 -22.62 -23.22 1.27
C ILE A 7 -21.93 -23.98 0.15
N GLN A 8 -21.68 -23.31 -0.99
CA GLN A 8 -20.88 -23.86 -2.08
C GLN A 8 -19.44 -23.38 -1.95
N PRO A 9 -18.46 -24.27 -1.69
CA PRO A 9 -17.06 -23.91 -1.62
C PRO A 9 -16.50 -23.49 -2.97
N ASP A 10 -15.84 -22.33 -3.05
CA ASP A 10 -15.07 -21.92 -4.21
C ASP A 10 -13.63 -22.47 -4.10
N VAL A 11 -13.38 -23.56 -4.81
CA VAL A 11 -12.07 -24.25 -4.82
C VAL A 11 -11.00 -23.40 -5.49
N GLU A 12 -11.36 -22.62 -6.51
CA GLU A 12 -10.41 -21.73 -7.20
C GLU A 12 -9.93 -20.63 -6.23
N PHE A 13 -10.82 -20.09 -5.43
CA PHE A 13 -10.48 -19.13 -4.38
C PHE A 13 -9.54 -19.73 -3.33
N ILE A 14 -9.80 -20.95 -2.85
CA ILE A 14 -8.88 -21.64 -1.93
C ILE A 14 -7.49 -21.81 -2.54
N ASN A 15 -7.44 -22.23 -3.82
CA ASN A 15 -6.17 -22.40 -4.53
C ASN A 15 -5.46 -21.06 -4.75
N TYR A 16 -6.20 -19.98 -4.99
CA TYR A 16 -5.65 -18.64 -5.05
C TYR A 16 -4.99 -18.25 -3.72
N LEU A 17 -5.70 -18.43 -2.60
CA LEU A 17 -5.15 -18.11 -1.26
C LEU A 17 -3.84 -18.87 -1.00
N LYS A 18 -3.82 -20.18 -1.28
CA LYS A 18 -2.61 -21.00 -1.12
C LYS A 18 -1.42 -20.49 -1.93
N LYS A 19 -1.65 -20.07 -3.18
CA LYS A 19 -0.59 -19.56 -4.06
C LYS A 19 -0.09 -18.16 -3.68
N ASN A 20 -0.88 -17.40 -2.92
CA ASN A 20 -0.58 -16.01 -2.58
C ASN A 20 -0.23 -15.80 -1.09
N GLY A 21 0.27 -16.84 -0.43
CA GLY A 21 0.78 -16.77 0.94
C GLY A 21 -0.18 -17.28 2.00
N GLY A 22 -1.38 -17.75 1.63
CA GLY A 22 -2.32 -18.41 2.52
C GLY A 22 -2.25 -19.94 2.49
N ASP A 23 -1.05 -20.51 2.24
CA ASP A 23 -0.81 -21.96 2.13
C ASP A 23 -1.21 -22.73 3.38
N THR A 24 -1.10 -22.13 4.57
CA THR A 24 -1.42 -22.71 5.86
C THR A 24 -2.90 -22.63 6.24
N VAL A 25 -3.79 -22.20 5.34
CA VAL A 25 -5.23 -22.05 5.64
C VAL A 25 -5.88 -23.35 6.16
N LYS A 26 -5.40 -24.52 5.71
CA LYS A 26 -5.91 -25.84 6.10
C LYS A 26 -5.37 -26.34 7.45
N GLU A 27 -4.34 -25.71 7.99
CA GLU A 27 -3.77 -26.07 9.30
C GLU A 27 -4.63 -25.56 10.47
N CYS A 28 -5.63 -24.72 10.19
CA CYS A 28 -6.49 -24.12 11.22
C CYS A 28 -7.46 -25.11 11.82
N TYR A 29 -7.36 -25.35 13.16
CA TYR A 29 -8.30 -26.19 13.94
C TYR A 29 -9.39 -25.38 14.66
N GLN A 30 -9.53 -24.09 14.33
CA GLN A 30 -10.60 -23.22 14.84
C GLN A 30 -10.61 -23.04 16.37
N CYS A 31 -9.47 -23.21 17.03
CA CYS A 31 -9.32 -23.16 18.51
C CYS A 31 -9.49 -21.76 19.11
N ALA A 32 -9.65 -20.70 18.28
CA ALA A 32 -9.83 -19.29 18.67
C ALA A 32 -8.61 -18.62 19.33
N THR A 33 -7.47 -19.26 19.54
CA THR A 33 -6.27 -18.63 20.11
C THR A 33 -5.90 -17.35 19.39
N CYS A 34 -5.98 -17.33 18.05
CA CYS A 34 -5.70 -16.15 17.24
C CYS A 34 -6.62 -14.96 17.54
N SER A 35 -7.88 -15.19 17.91
CA SER A 35 -8.82 -14.11 18.29
C SER A 35 -8.55 -13.60 19.70
N VAL A 36 -8.12 -14.45 20.61
CA VAL A 36 -7.79 -14.07 22.00
C VAL A 36 -6.54 -13.20 22.05
N VAL A 37 -5.50 -13.55 21.26
CA VAL A 37 -4.23 -12.79 21.24
C VAL A 37 -4.30 -11.51 20.39
N CYS A 38 -5.33 -11.36 19.56
CA CYS A 38 -5.44 -10.21 18.68
C CYS A 38 -6.02 -8.99 19.40
N SER A 39 -5.19 -7.98 19.65
CA SER A 39 -5.62 -6.71 20.25
C SER A 39 -6.63 -5.90 19.41
N LEU A 40 -6.87 -6.31 18.16
CA LEU A 40 -7.78 -5.67 17.21
C LEU A 40 -9.10 -6.42 17.05
N SER A 41 -9.25 -7.58 17.72
CA SER A 41 -10.49 -8.36 17.66
C SER A 41 -11.63 -7.52 18.22
N PRO A 42 -12.74 -7.30 17.47
CA PRO A 42 -13.92 -6.62 17.99
C PRO A 42 -14.59 -7.44 19.10
N GLU A 43 -15.33 -6.76 20.01
CA GLU A 43 -15.94 -7.38 21.18
C GLU A 43 -16.92 -8.52 20.84
N HIS A 44 -17.65 -8.37 19.73
CA HIS A 44 -18.71 -9.31 19.32
C HIS A 44 -18.34 -10.17 18.11
N GLU A 45 -17.09 -10.09 17.64
CA GLU A 45 -16.64 -10.74 16.41
C GLU A 45 -15.34 -11.51 16.65
N ALA A 46 -15.34 -12.80 16.32
CA ALA A 46 -14.16 -13.65 16.54
C ALA A 46 -13.08 -13.45 15.45
N PHE A 47 -12.57 -12.22 15.31
CA PHE A 47 -11.49 -11.89 14.38
C PHE A 47 -10.13 -12.36 14.93
N PRO A 48 -9.23 -12.98 14.15
CA PRO A 48 -9.36 -13.40 12.74
C PRO A 48 -9.88 -14.85 12.55
N ARG A 49 -10.45 -15.47 13.57
CA ARG A 49 -10.92 -16.86 13.50
C ARG A 49 -12.03 -17.06 12.46
N LYS A 50 -13.03 -16.16 12.41
CA LYS A 50 -14.14 -16.29 11.46
C LYS A 50 -13.64 -16.24 10.01
N GLU A 51 -12.66 -15.38 9.70
CA GLU A 51 -12.05 -15.24 8.37
C GLU A 51 -11.25 -16.48 8.01
N MET A 52 -10.56 -17.09 8.99
CA MET A 52 -9.86 -18.37 8.80
C MET A 52 -10.83 -19.51 8.48
N ILE A 53 -11.98 -19.56 9.14
CA ILE A 53 -13.03 -20.56 8.87
C ILE A 53 -13.58 -20.34 7.46
N ALA A 54 -14.01 -19.13 7.13
CA ALA A 54 -14.57 -18.79 5.84
C ALA A 54 -13.56 -19.06 4.69
N ALA A 55 -12.28 -18.75 4.91
CA ALA A 55 -11.21 -19.03 3.94
C ALA A 55 -11.00 -20.53 3.73
N SER A 56 -11.01 -21.33 4.82
CA SER A 56 -10.83 -22.77 4.72
C SER A 56 -12.01 -23.47 4.03
N TRP A 57 -13.19 -22.88 4.10
CA TRP A 57 -14.42 -23.37 3.45
C TRP A 57 -14.64 -22.78 2.06
N GLY A 58 -13.76 -21.91 1.57
CA GLY A 58 -13.86 -21.30 0.24
C GLY A 58 -15.03 -20.33 0.10
N GLN A 59 -15.44 -19.68 1.19
CA GLN A 59 -16.53 -18.69 1.19
C GLN A 59 -16.05 -17.35 0.65
N LYS A 60 -15.81 -17.29 -0.65
CA LYS A 60 -15.30 -16.13 -1.36
C LYS A 60 -16.18 -14.91 -1.16
N GLU A 61 -17.48 -15.01 -1.42
CA GLU A 61 -18.40 -13.86 -1.39
C GLU A 61 -18.48 -13.24 0.01
N THR A 62 -18.44 -14.08 1.06
CA THR A 62 -18.39 -13.61 2.45
C THR A 62 -17.12 -12.80 2.71
N LEU A 63 -15.96 -13.30 2.27
CA LEU A 63 -14.67 -12.68 2.59
C LEU A 63 -14.38 -11.42 1.77
N ILE A 64 -14.83 -11.33 0.51
CA ILE A 64 -14.63 -10.11 -0.28
C ILE A 64 -15.49 -8.94 0.21
N SER A 65 -16.53 -9.25 0.98
CA SER A 65 -17.48 -8.28 1.54
C SER A 65 -17.26 -8.05 3.03
N ASP A 66 -16.28 -8.72 3.64
CA ASP A 66 -16.00 -8.57 5.07
C ASP A 66 -15.02 -7.41 5.31
N PRO A 67 -15.47 -6.32 5.95
CA PRO A 67 -14.59 -5.18 6.26
C PRO A 67 -13.54 -5.55 7.32
N ASP A 68 -13.75 -6.58 8.15
CA ASP A 68 -12.86 -6.97 9.24
C ASP A 68 -11.51 -7.51 8.71
N VAL A 69 -11.48 -8.06 7.50
CA VAL A 69 -10.24 -8.43 6.81
C VAL A 69 -9.22 -7.28 6.79
N TRP A 70 -9.70 -6.03 6.82
CA TRP A 70 -8.87 -4.82 6.80
C TRP A 70 -8.45 -4.31 8.18
N LEU A 71 -8.94 -4.91 9.28
CA LEU A 71 -8.50 -4.58 10.64
C LEU A 71 -7.04 -4.98 10.88
N CYS A 72 -6.59 -6.08 10.28
CA CYS A 72 -5.27 -6.64 10.51
C CYS A 72 -4.13 -5.66 10.20
N HIS A 73 -3.27 -5.41 11.21
CA HIS A 73 -2.02 -4.65 11.06
C HIS A 73 -0.83 -5.52 10.61
N GLY A 74 -1.04 -6.85 10.50
CA GLY A 74 -0.02 -7.82 10.11
C GLY A 74 1.11 -7.93 11.15
N CYS A 75 0.83 -7.77 12.46
CA CYS A 75 1.81 -7.94 13.54
C CYS A 75 2.33 -9.37 13.67
N THR A 76 1.60 -10.34 13.15
CA THR A 76 1.90 -11.78 13.17
C THR A 76 1.72 -12.47 14.52
N ASP A 77 1.27 -11.80 15.57
CA ASP A 77 1.04 -12.41 16.90
C ASP A 77 0.14 -13.65 16.80
N CYS A 78 -0.97 -13.55 16.04
CA CYS A 78 -1.88 -14.67 15.79
C CYS A 78 -1.20 -15.88 15.12
N SER A 79 -0.16 -15.65 14.31
CA SER A 79 0.63 -16.71 13.68
C SER A 79 1.65 -17.31 14.67
N THR A 80 2.29 -16.47 15.48
CA THR A 80 3.29 -16.89 16.48
C THR A 80 2.66 -17.77 17.57
N TYR A 81 1.47 -17.43 18.04
CA TYR A 81 0.78 -18.17 19.09
C TYR A 81 -0.12 -19.29 18.58
N CYS A 82 -0.16 -19.55 17.27
CA CYS A 82 -0.98 -20.63 16.73
C CYS A 82 -0.41 -22.01 17.06
N PRO A 83 -1.11 -22.87 17.85
CA PRO A 83 -0.58 -24.17 18.24
C PRO A 83 -0.46 -25.16 17.07
N ARG A 84 -1.08 -24.85 15.93
CA ARG A 84 -1.06 -25.69 14.72
C ARG A 84 -0.17 -25.16 13.61
N GLY A 85 0.53 -24.04 13.83
CA GLY A 85 1.39 -23.44 12.81
C GLY A 85 0.62 -22.76 11.66
N ALA A 86 -0.71 -22.58 11.78
CA ALA A 86 -1.44 -21.74 10.83
C ALA A 86 -0.96 -20.30 10.93
N LYS A 87 -0.96 -19.60 9.79
CA LYS A 87 -0.51 -18.21 9.70
C LYS A 87 -1.67 -17.27 9.31
N PRO A 88 -2.56 -16.91 10.26
CA PRO A 88 -3.75 -16.10 9.94
C PRO A 88 -3.42 -14.76 9.31
N ALA A 89 -2.33 -14.11 9.72
CA ALA A 89 -1.90 -12.83 9.15
C ALA A 89 -1.62 -12.92 7.64
N ASP A 90 -1.06 -14.05 7.18
CA ASP A 90 -0.74 -14.28 5.77
C ASP A 90 -2.00 -14.63 4.98
N VAL A 91 -2.88 -15.45 5.54
CA VAL A 91 -4.18 -15.76 4.93
C VAL A 91 -4.99 -14.48 4.73
N LEU A 92 -5.06 -13.60 5.74
CA LEU A 92 -5.69 -12.27 5.60
C LEU A 92 -4.99 -11.40 4.54
N GLY A 93 -3.67 -11.50 4.43
CA GLY A 93 -2.90 -10.84 3.37
C GLY A 93 -3.30 -11.31 1.97
N ALA A 94 -3.46 -12.62 1.79
CA ALA A 94 -3.91 -13.23 0.54
C ALA A 94 -5.36 -12.84 0.20
N ILE A 95 -6.26 -12.81 1.19
CA ILE A 95 -7.64 -12.35 1.01
C ILE A 95 -7.66 -10.89 0.56
N ARG A 96 -6.95 -9.98 1.23
CA ARG A 96 -6.85 -8.57 0.82
C ARG A 96 -6.32 -8.41 -0.59
N SER A 97 -5.31 -9.21 -0.96
CA SER A 97 -4.80 -9.24 -2.33
C SER A 97 -5.89 -9.64 -3.33
N TYR A 98 -6.69 -10.65 -2.99
CA TYR A 98 -7.82 -11.07 -3.83
C TYR A 98 -8.89 -9.98 -3.96
N VAL A 99 -9.25 -9.30 -2.85
CA VAL A 99 -10.22 -8.20 -2.86
C VAL A 99 -9.76 -7.07 -3.79
N ILE A 100 -8.48 -6.63 -3.68
CA ILE A 100 -7.93 -5.60 -4.57
C ILE A 100 -8.05 -6.03 -6.04
N GLU A 101 -7.73 -7.28 -6.37
CA GLU A 101 -7.84 -7.80 -7.74
C GLU A 101 -9.29 -7.84 -8.24
N SER A 102 -10.21 -8.25 -7.38
CA SER A 102 -11.62 -8.40 -7.73
C SER A 102 -12.29 -7.08 -8.08
N PHE A 103 -11.92 -5.99 -7.41
CA PHE A 103 -12.46 -4.66 -7.62
C PHE A 103 -11.55 -3.75 -8.46
N ALA A 104 -10.40 -4.22 -8.91
CA ALA A 104 -9.51 -3.47 -9.78
C ALA A 104 -10.17 -3.09 -11.11
N PHE A 105 -9.98 -1.85 -11.55
CA PHE A 105 -10.42 -1.40 -12.87
C PHE A 105 -9.26 -0.70 -13.59
N PRO A 106 -8.90 -1.14 -14.80
CA PRO A 106 -9.35 -2.37 -15.48
C PRO A 106 -8.79 -3.65 -14.82
N LYS A 107 -9.57 -4.72 -14.84
CA LYS A 107 -9.27 -5.99 -14.14
C LYS A 107 -7.96 -6.66 -14.59
N PHE A 108 -7.59 -6.54 -15.86
CA PHE A 108 -6.38 -7.18 -16.38
C PHE A 108 -5.10 -6.66 -15.72
N LEU A 109 -5.05 -5.36 -15.36
CA LEU A 109 -3.91 -4.79 -14.64
C LEU A 109 -3.79 -5.34 -13.21
N GLY A 110 -4.92 -5.50 -12.51
CA GLY A 110 -4.95 -6.13 -11.18
C GLY A 110 -4.38 -7.55 -11.18
N SER A 111 -4.62 -8.32 -12.24
CA SER A 111 -4.06 -9.65 -12.40
C SER A 111 -2.60 -9.64 -12.90
N ALA A 112 -2.22 -8.70 -13.77
CA ALA A 112 -0.90 -8.64 -14.36
C ALA A 112 0.18 -8.28 -13.34
N ILE A 113 -0.04 -7.24 -12.51
CA ILE A 113 0.95 -6.74 -11.54
C ILE A 113 1.37 -7.81 -10.50
N LYS A 114 0.53 -8.81 -10.26
CA LYS A 114 0.77 -9.88 -9.29
C LYS A 114 1.58 -11.04 -9.83
N LYS A 115 1.80 -11.10 -11.12
CA LYS A 115 2.49 -12.22 -11.79
C LYS A 115 3.87 -11.77 -12.24
N PRO A 116 4.97 -12.36 -11.73
CA PRO A 116 6.35 -11.94 -12.06
C PRO A 116 6.63 -11.89 -13.57
N LYS A 117 6.01 -12.76 -14.35
CA LYS A 117 6.19 -12.81 -15.82
C LYS A 117 5.77 -11.54 -16.56
N TYR A 118 4.90 -10.72 -15.96
CA TYR A 118 4.45 -9.46 -16.56
C TYR A 118 5.24 -8.24 -16.07
N LEU A 119 6.21 -8.41 -15.17
CA LEU A 119 7.00 -7.28 -14.65
C LEU A 119 7.73 -6.54 -15.78
N ILE A 120 8.43 -7.30 -16.64
CA ILE A 120 9.16 -6.70 -17.78
C ILE A 120 8.21 -6.00 -18.75
N PRO A 121 7.13 -6.61 -19.27
CA PRO A 121 6.13 -5.89 -20.07
C PRO A 121 5.59 -4.62 -19.41
N LEU A 122 5.28 -4.66 -18.11
CA LEU A 122 4.79 -3.49 -17.37
C LEU A 122 5.83 -2.36 -17.24
N LEU A 123 7.14 -2.68 -17.25
CA LEU A 123 8.21 -1.68 -17.28
C LEU A 123 8.51 -1.17 -18.69
N ILE A 124 8.35 -2.01 -19.71
CA ILE A 124 8.56 -1.61 -21.11
C ILE A 124 7.57 -0.52 -21.53
N VAL A 125 6.31 -0.58 -21.06
CA VAL A 125 5.29 0.43 -21.41
C VAL A 125 5.73 1.85 -21.04
N PRO A 126 6.03 2.18 -19.76
CA PRO A 126 6.52 3.52 -19.42
C PRO A 126 7.85 3.87 -20.09
N PHE A 127 8.74 2.89 -20.25
CA PHE A 127 10.02 3.10 -20.94
C PHE A 127 9.78 3.60 -22.37
N ILE A 128 8.95 2.91 -23.15
CA ILE A 128 8.66 3.32 -24.54
C ILE A 128 7.97 4.68 -24.58
N ILE A 129 6.99 4.92 -23.73
CA ILE A 129 6.24 6.19 -23.73
C ILE A 129 7.19 7.37 -23.43
N ILE A 130 7.99 7.27 -22.37
CA ILE A 130 8.91 8.33 -21.98
C ILE A 130 10.02 8.50 -23.02
N PHE A 131 10.51 7.39 -23.61
CA PHE A 131 11.49 7.44 -24.70
C PHE A 131 10.97 8.14 -25.95
N LEU A 132 9.72 7.87 -26.35
CA LEU A 132 9.09 8.53 -27.50
C LEU A 132 8.87 10.03 -27.24
N LEU A 133 8.46 10.41 -26.01
CA LEU A 133 8.34 11.81 -25.63
C LEU A 133 9.71 12.53 -25.72
N LEU A 134 10.76 11.87 -25.23
CA LEU A 134 12.11 12.38 -25.30
C LEU A 134 12.63 12.49 -26.74
N TYR A 135 12.43 11.43 -27.54
CA TYR A 135 12.85 11.41 -28.95
C TYR A 135 12.19 12.53 -29.75
N ASN A 136 10.89 12.74 -29.56
CA ASN A 136 10.14 13.82 -30.17
C ASN A 136 10.63 15.22 -29.73
N ASN A 137 10.92 15.38 -28.42
CA ASN A 137 11.39 16.66 -27.88
C ASN A 137 12.78 17.07 -28.42
N LEU A 138 13.63 16.09 -28.70
CA LEU A 138 15.01 16.31 -29.15
C LEU A 138 15.17 16.19 -30.68
N ASP A 139 14.08 15.97 -31.42
CA ASP A 139 14.11 15.68 -32.86
C ASP A 139 15.13 14.58 -33.24
N GLY A 140 15.29 13.60 -32.34
CA GLY A 140 16.25 12.49 -32.45
C GLY A 140 17.72 12.89 -32.20
N ASN A 141 18.01 14.14 -31.85
CA ASN A 141 19.38 14.61 -31.62
C ASN A 141 19.72 14.66 -30.12
N PHE A 142 20.23 13.56 -29.60
CA PHE A 142 20.59 13.41 -28.17
C PHE A 142 21.90 14.16 -27.80
N SER A 143 22.70 14.65 -28.78
CA SER A 143 23.93 15.37 -28.48
C SER A 143 23.67 16.68 -27.74
N GLN A 144 22.50 17.29 -27.94
CA GLN A 144 22.06 18.51 -27.25
C GLN A 144 22.05 18.36 -25.70
N LEU A 145 21.92 17.14 -25.17
CA LEU A 145 21.97 16.89 -23.74
C LEU A 145 23.37 16.99 -23.13
N ASN A 146 24.42 16.93 -23.95
CA ASN A 146 25.78 17.02 -23.46
C ASN A 146 26.33 18.48 -23.49
N GLU A 147 25.52 19.44 -23.93
CA GLU A 147 25.94 20.84 -24.05
C GLU A 147 25.62 21.62 -22.75
N GLY A 148 26.65 22.26 -22.17
CA GLY A 148 26.52 23.12 -20.99
C GLY A 148 26.08 22.40 -19.72
N THR A 149 25.60 23.15 -18.74
CA THR A 149 25.19 22.60 -17.43
C THR A 149 23.92 21.76 -17.49
N VAL A 150 23.79 20.76 -16.59
CA VAL A 150 22.64 19.85 -16.53
C VAL A 150 21.37 20.63 -16.19
N LYS A 151 20.40 20.62 -17.12
CA LYS A 151 19.06 21.19 -16.97
C LYS A 151 18.02 20.20 -17.43
N PHE A 152 17.20 19.67 -16.52
CA PHE A 152 16.18 18.66 -16.86
C PHE A 152 15.08 19.19 -17.79
N SER A 153 14.90 20.52 -17.88
CA SER A 153 14.01 21.14 -18.89
C SER A 153 14.49 20.96 -20.34
N ARG A 154 15.79 20.69 -20.57
CA ARG A 154 16.29 20.31 -21.91
C ARG A 154 15.93 18.86 -22.25
N PHE A 155 15.90 17.98 -21.25
CA PHE A 155 15.52 16.58 -21.44
C PHE A 155 14.04 16.51 -21.83
N LEU A 156 13.16 17.05 -21.01
CA LEU A 156 11.73 17.24 -21.30
C LEU A 156 11.27 18.58 -20.72
N PRO A 157 10.59 19.43 -21.51
CA PRO A 157 9.95 20.63 -21.01
C PRO A 157 9.00 20.31 -19.86
N HIS A 158 9.00 21.14 -18.82
CA HIS A 158 8.17 20.92 -17.63
C HIS A 158 6.70 20.72 -17.96
N ILE A 159 6.18 21.50 -18.92
CA ILE A 159 4.76 21.37 -19.30
C ILE A 159 4.42 19.97 -19.83
N ILE A 160 5.34 19.30 -20.52
CA ILE A 160 5.13 17.93 -21.01
C ILE A 160 5.16 16.95 -19.83
N VAL A 161 6.14 17.09 -18.93
CA VAL A 161 6.26 16.24 -17.75
C VAL A 161 5.02 16.37 -16.86
N GLU A 162 4.62 17.61 -16.55
CA GLU A 162 3.46 17.88 -15.72
C GLU A 162 2.16 17.41 -16.36
N ALA A 163 1.94 17.71 -17.65
CA ALA A 163 0.75 17.25 -18.35
C ALA A 163 0.66 15.72 -18.38
N PHE A 164 1.79 15.03 -18.59
CA PHE A 164 1.85 13.58 -18.61
C PHE A 164 1.53 12.97 -17.23
N PHE A 165 2.25 13.41 -16.18
CA PHE A 165 2.06 12.82 -14.86
C PHE A 165 0.76 13.28 -14.18
N ILE A 166 0.37 14.54 -14.27
CA ILE A 166 -0.90 15.03 -13.70
C ILE A 166 -2.08 14.39 -14.43
N GLY A 167 -2.09 14.43 -15.77
CA GLY A 167 -3.17 13.83 -16.57
C GLY A 167 -3.30 12.33 -16.33
N GLY A 168 -2.17 11.61 -16.29
CA GLY A 168 -2.17 10.18 -15.98
C GLY A 168 -2.62 9.87 -14.56
N ASN A 169 -2.21 10.64 -13.56
CA ASN A 169 -2.68 10.45 -12.19
C ASN A 169 -4.18 10.73 -12.04
N ILE A 170 -4.75 11.72 -12.75
CA ILE A 170 -6.21 11.94 -12.78
C ILE A 170 -6.92 10.67 -13.29
N LEU A 171 -6.41 10.05 -14.35
CA LEU A 171 -6.97 8.80 -14.89
C LEU A 171 -6.85 7.65 -13.86
N VAL A 172 -5.70 7.52 -13.20
CA VAL A 172 -5.47 6.52 -12.13
C VAL A 172 -6.43 6.72 -10.97
N PHE A 173 -6.65 7.97 -10.54
CA PHE A 173 -7.63 8.28 -9.50
C PHE A 173 -9.06 7.94 -9.92
N ALA A 174 -9.43 8.20 -11.18
CA ALA A 174 -10.73 7.80 -11.70
C ALA A 174 -10.92 6.28 -11.67
N PHE A 175 -9.93 5.51 -12.10
CA PHE A 175 -9.96 4.05 -12.05
C PHE A 175 -10.01 3.53 -10.61
N THR A 176 -9.26 4.14 -9.71
CA THR A 176 -9.29 3.84 -8.27
C THR A 176 -10.69 4.10 -7.69
N ALA A 177 -11.29 5.23 -8.02
CA ALA A 177 -12.63 5.59 -7.56
C ALA A 177 -13.71 4.60 -8.05
N ILE A 178 -13.59 4.11 -9.29
CA ILE A 178 -14.49 3.06 -9.82
C ILE A 178 -14.35 1.78 -8.97
N GLY A 179 -13.12 1.32 -8.71
CA GLY A 179 -12.88 0.12 -7.90
C GLY A 179 -13.40 0.28 -6.46
N LEU A 180 -13.11 1.41 -5.83
CA LEU A 180 -13.57 1.70 -4.46
C LEU A 180 -15.09 1.84 -4.37
N SER A 181 -15.75 2.40 -5.38
CA SER A 181 -17.21 2.49 -5.41
C SER A 181 -17.88 1.13 -5.52
N GLN A 182 -17.29 0.21 -6.29
CA GLN A 182 -17.75 -1.18 -6.36
C GLN A 182 -17.54 -1.91 -5.02
N PHE A 183 -16.38 -1.72 -4.38
CA PHE A 183 -16.11 -2.27 -3.06
C PHE A 183 -17.09 -1.72 -2.01
N TRP A 184 -17.36 -0.42 -1.99
CA TRP A 184 -18.32 0.20 -1.08
C TRP A 184 -19.74 -0.34 -1.27
N LYS A 185 -20.19 -0.49 -2.52
CA LYS A 185 -21.48 -1.12 -2.82
C LYS A 185 -21.54 -2.55 -2.31
N ASN A 186 -20.47 -3.31 -2.48
CA ASN A 186 -20.39 -4.69 -2.03
C ASN A 186 -20.47 -4.81 -0.50
N LEU A 187 -19.78 -3.95 0.25
CA LEU A 187 -19.91 -3.88 1.72
C LEU A 187 -21.35 -3.61 2.17
N ASN A 188 -22.04 -2.67 1.53
CA ASN A 188 -23.41 -2.29 1.88
C ASN A 188 -24.47 -3.33 1.51
N ASN A 189 -24.22 -4.19 0.53
CA ASN A 189 -25.17 -5.23 0.11
C ASN A 189 -25.35 -6.31 1.18
N ILE A 190 -24.31 -6.60 1.96
CA ILE A 190 -24.36 -7.68 2.98
C ILE A 190 -24.82 -7.15 4.33
N THR A 191 -24.35 -6.00 4.74
CA THR A 191 -24.77 -5.38 6.00
C THR A 191 -25.02 -3.90 5.74
N PRO A 192 -26.26 -3.49 5.42
CA PRO A 192 -26.56 -2.08 5.23
C PRO A 192 -26.11 -1.26 6.44
N ALA A 193 -25.51 -0.11 6.18
CA ALA A 193 -25.01 0.77 7.23
C ALA A 193 -26.17 1.15 8.17
N ALA A 194 -26.25 0.52 9.32
CA ALA A 194 -27.32 0.68 10.30
C ALA A 194 -27.23 2.03 11.03
N ASN A 195 -26.07 2.67 11.05
CA ASN A 195 -25.82 3.89 11.80
C ASN A 195 -25.67 5.11 10.88
N LYS A 196 -26.50 6.11 11.12
CA LYS A 196 -26.60 7.36 10.37
C LYS A 196 -25.50 8.39 10.71
N LYS A 197 -24.29 7.96 11.09
CA LYS A 197 -23.16 8.90 11.24
C LYS A 197 -22.79 9.47 9.89
N SER A 198 -22.54 10.79 9.84
CA SER A 198 -22.12 11.45 8.60
C SER A 198 -20.85 10.81 8.04
N PHE A 199 -20.89 10.39 6.78
CA PHE A 199 -19.73 9.82 6.08
C PHE A 199 -18.50 10.74 6.17
N LEU A 200 -18.66 12.03 5.89
CA LEU A 200 -17.55 13.00 5.91
C LEU A 200 -16.93 13.13 7.31
N GLY A 201 -17.74 13.23 8.36
CA GLY A 201 -17.21 13.30 9.73
C GLY A 201 -16.41 12.06 10.13
N VAL A 202 -16.94 10.87 9.81
CA VAL A 202 -16.24 9.59 10.05
C VAL A 202 -15.01 9.46 9.19
N PHE A 203 -15.04 9.90 7.94
CA PHE A 203 -13.91 9.88 7.02
C PHE A 203 -12.73 10.71 7.56
N PHE A 204 -12.97 11.98 7.92
CA PHE A 204 -11.90 12.83 8.47
C PHE A 204 -11.35 12.31 9.81
N ALA A 205 -12.22 11.79 10.68
CA ALA A 205 -11.78 11.14 11.92
C ALA A 205 -10.90 9.91 11.65
N THR A 206 -11.23 9.14 10.59
CA THR A 206 -10.43 7.97 10.19
C THR A 206 -9.08 8.39 9.59
N ILE A 207 -9.06 9.42 8.75
CA ILE A 207 -7.80 9.97 8.21
C ILE A 207 -6.90 10.48 9.34
N SER A 208 -7.44 11.22 10.31
CA SER A 208 -6.69 11.68 11.48
C SER A 208 -6.08 10.52 12.28
N GLU A 209 -6.84 9.43 12.48
CA GLU A 209 -6.34 8.23 13.15
C GLU A 209 -5.22 7.53 12.37
N ILE A 210 -5.35 7.46 11.03
CA ILE A 210 -4.31 6.89 10.16
C ILE A 210 -3.05 7.75 10.21
N LEU A 211 -3.16 9.06 10.10
CA LEU A 211 -2.03 9.99 10.13
C LEU A 211 -1.30 9.96 11.47
N THR A 212 -2.02 9.86 12.59
CA THR A 212 -1.43 9.80 13.93
C THR A 212 -0.92 8.41 14.32
N HIS A 213 -1.15 7.38 13.52
CA HIS A 213 -0.78 5.97 13.79
C HIS A 213 -1.23 5.48 15.18
N LYS A 214 -2.33 6.04 15.73
CA LYS A 214 -2.81 5.84 17.10
C LYS A 214 -2.96 4.36 17.50
N ASN A 215 -3.39 3.52 16.56
CA ASN A 215 -3.63 2.10 16.81
C ASN A 215 -2.46 1.19 16.43
N PHE A 216 -1.37 1.73 15.89
CA PHE A 216 -0.25 0.92 15.41
C PHE A 216 0.62 0.37 16.56
N ASN A 217 0.68 1.09 17.70
CA ASN A 217 1.45 0.69 18.88
C ASN A 217 0.77 -0.36 19.77
N THR A 218 -0.43 -0.81 19.44
CA THR A 218 -1.16 -1.82 20.24
C THR A 218 -0.62 -3.24 20.06
N CYS A 219 0.21 -3.49 19.04
CA CYS A 219 0.83 -4.79 18.77
C CYS A 219 2.25 -4.82 19.36
N SER A 220 2.51 -5.70 20.31
CA SER A 220 3.68 -5.64 21.20
C SER A 220 5.02 -6.12 20.60
N THR A 221 5.03 -6.79 19.46
CA THR A 221 6.17 -7.63 19.06
C THR A 221 7.14 -7.06 18.02
N ASN A 222 6.92 -5.87 17.42
CA ASN A 222 7.73 -5.46 16.26
C ASN A 222 8.08 -3.97 16.18
N SER A 223 8.92 -3.47 17.07
CA SER A 223 9.37 -2.06 17.06
C SER A 223 10.12 -1.67 15.76
N SER A 224 10.98 -2.52 15.22
CA SER A 224 11.73 -2.22 13.98
C SER A 224 10.81 -2.10 12.75
N ARG A 225 9.78 -2.93 12.65
CA ARG A 225 8.78 -2.84 11.59
C ARG A 225 7.93 -1.57 11.70
N PHE A 226 7.61 -1.15 12.91
CA PHE A 226 6.91 0.11 13.17
C PHE A 226 7.71 1.30 12.65
N TRP A 227 8.98 1.45 13.04
CA TRP A 227 9.83 2.55 12.59
C TRP A 227 10.07 2.53 11.07
N GLY A 228 10.32 1.36 10.49
CA GLY A 228 10.47 1.24 9.03
C GLY A 228 9.20 1.66 8.29
N HIS A 229 8.02 1.28 8.78
CA HIS A 229 6.75 1.70 8.19
C HIS A 229 6.51 3.21 8.33
N LEU A 230 6.81 3.81 9.49
CA LEU A 230 6.70 5.25 9.68
C LEU A 230 7.59 6.04 8.72
N LEU A 231 8.85 5.63 8.57
CA LEU A 231 9.79 6.26 7.65
C LEU A 231 9.29 6.19 6.20
N ILE A 232 8.76 5.04 5.77
CA ILE A 232 8.17 4.91 4.43
C ILE A 232 6.93 5.77 4.30
N PHE A 233 6.04 5.77 5.28
CA PHE A 233 4.78 6.51 5.22
C PHE A 233 4.99 8.03 5.15
N TYR A 234 5.75 8.58 6.11
CA TYR A 234 5.99 10.02 6.13
C TYR A 234 6.97 10.46 5.03
N GLY A 235 7.92 9.61 4.67
CA GLY A 235 8.79 9.85 3.51
C GLY A 235 8.00 9.93 2.21
N PHE A 236 7.04 9.03 2.00
CA PHE A 236 6.17 9.06 0.81
C PHE A 236 5.26 10.29 0.80
N PHE A 237 4.66 10.62 1.94
CA PHE A 237 3.84 11.82 2.09
C PHE A 237 4.66 13.10 1.86
N GLY A 238 5.86 13.19 2.43
CA GLY A 238 6.77 14.32 2.23
C GLY A 238 7.25 14.45 0.77
N ALA A 239 7.52 13.33 0.08
CA ALA A 239 7.87 13.33 -1.33
C ALA A 239 6.71 13.83 -2.22
N MET A 240 5.47 13.39 -1.93
CA MET A 240 4.28 13.90 -2.63
C MET A 240 4.07 15.40 -2.39
N LEU A 241 4.24 15.86 -1.15
CA LEU A 241 4.15 17.28 -0.82
C LEU A 241 5.24 18.09 -1.53
N THR A 242 6.47 17.56 -1.56
CA THR A 242 7.58 18.19 -2.32
C THR A 242 7.25 18.31 -3.80
N ALA A 243 6.71 17.28 -4.43
CA ALA A 243 6.31 17.33 -5.83
C ALA A 243 5.26 18.40 -6.09
N GLY A 244 4.20 18.47 -5.26
CA GLY A 244 3.16 19.50 -5.38
C GLY A 244 3.70 20.92 -5.19
N LEU A 245 4.55 21.13 -4.18
CA LEU A 245 5.18 22.43 -3.92
C LEU A 245 6.16 22.82 -5.03
N ALA A 246 6.88 21.85 -5.62
CA ALA A 246 7.78 22.11 -6.73
C ALA A 246 7.03 22.55 -7.98
N VAL A 247 5.90 21.92 -8.29
CA VAL A 247 4.98 22.36 -9.36
C VAL A 247 4.49 23.77 -9.09
N GLY A 248 4.04 24.05 -7.86
CA GLY A 248 3.62 25.40 -7.47
C GLY A 248 4.74 26.45 -7.61
N ALA A 249 5.96 26.12 -7.18
CA ALA A 249 7.12 27.02 -7.30
C ALA A 249 7.49 27.30 -8.77
N LEU A 250 7.35 26.29 -9.63
CA LEU A 250 7.59 26.44 -11.06
C LEU A 250 6.58 27.39 -11.72
N PHE A 251 5.27 27.15 -11.51
CA PHE A 251 4.24 27.91 -12.23
C PHE A 251 3.95 29.28 -11.63
N LEU A 252 4.15 29.48 -10.33
CA LEU A 252 3.84 30.76 -9.66
C LEU A 252 5.05 31.69 -9.59
N TYR A 253 6.27 31.15 -9.56
CA TYR A 253 7.49 31.92 -9.31
C TYR A 253 8.58 31.73 -10.37
N ASP A 254 8.34 30.94 -11.42
CA ASP A 254 9.32 30.54 -12.46
C ASP A 254 10.66 30.05 -11.86
N MET A 255 10.57 29.34 -10.73
CA MET A 255 11.73 28.90 -9.97
C MET A 255 12.29 27.59 -10.52
N ASN A 256 13.15 27.68 -11.51
CA ASN A 256 13.78 26.51 -12.13
C ASN A 256 15.25 26.79 -12.53
N PRO A 257 16.23 26.06 -12.01
CA PRO A 257 16.12 25.01 -10.98
C PRO A 257 15.88 25.58 -9.57
N ILE A 258 15.15 24.84 -8.72
CA ILE A 258 14.98 25.18 -7.30
C ILE A 258 16.37 25.07 -6.61
N PRO A 259 16.83 26.10 -5.85
CA PRO A 259 18.12 26.06 -5.15
C PRO A 259 18.19 24.90 -4.14
N PHE A 260 19.41 24.36 -3.95
CA PHE A 260 19.63 23.19 -3.08
C PHE A 260 19.14 23.39 -1.62
N PHE A 261 19.42 24.56 -1.04
CA PHE A 261 19.02 24.90 0.32
C PHE A 261 17.60 25.46 0.43
N HIS A 262 16.83 25.47 -0.64
CA HIS A 262 15.43 25.88 -0.58
C HIS A 262 14.60 24.87 0.25
N PRO A 263 13.63 25.30 1.09
CA PRO A 263 12.85 24.39 1.94
C PRO A 263 12.19 23.23 1.20
N ILE A 264 11.71 23.45 -0.03
CA ILE A 264 11.13 22.41 -0.90
C ILE A 264 12.18 21.31 -1.18
N LYS A 265 13.41 21.69 -1.49
CA LYS A 265 14.50 20.73 -1.78
C LYS A 265 14.94 19.98 -0.52
N ILE A 266 15.05 20.68 0.60
CA ILE A 266 15.37 20.06 1.90
C ILE A 266 14.30 19.02 2.25
N LEU A 267 13.02 19.37 2.13
CA LEU A 267 11.92 18.43 2.36
C LEU A 267 12.02 17.19 1.44
N GLY A 268 12.28 17.40 0.15
CA GLY A 268 12.42 16.30 -0.83
C GLY A 268 13.58 15.36 -0.49
N ASN A 269 14.74 15.92 -0.16
CA ASN A 269 15.92 15.14 0.17
C ASN A 269 15.74 14.36 1.48
N LEU A 270 15.19 14.98 2.52
CA LEU A 270 14.86 14.30 3.77
C LEU A 270 13.84 13.19 3.57
N SER A 271 12.82 13.43 2.74
CA SER A 271 11.81 12.43 2.38
C SER A 271 12.42 11.25 1.61
N GLY A 272 13.29 11.53 0.64
CA GLY A 272 14.01 10.50 -0.10
C GLY A 272 14.90 9.64 0.80
N ILE A 273 15.65 10.26 1.72
CA ILE A 273 16.48 9.55 2.70
C ILE A 273 15.60 8.69 3.61
N ALA A 274 14.49 9.24 4.12
CA ALA A 274 13.56 8.50 4.96
C ALA A 274 12.98 7.27 4.25
N LEU A 275 12.63 7.39 2.96
CA LEU A 275 12.17 6.27 2.13
C LEU A 275 13.24 5.19 1.96
N VAL A 276 14.48 5.57 1.63
CA VAL A 276 15.59 4.63 1.47
C VAL A 276 15.85 3.88 2.76
N VAL A 277 16.02 4.60 3.88
CA VAL A 277 16.27 4.00 5.19
C VAL A 277 15.09 3.12 5.62
N GLY A 278 13.86 3.59 5.46
CA GLY A 278 12.66 2.84 5.79
C GLY A 278 12.55 1.52 5.01
N CYS A 279 12.82 1.55 3.70
CA CYS A 279 12.83 0.35 2.86
C CYS A 279 13.92 -0.64 3.30
N VAL A 280 15.12 -0.16 3.61
CA VAL A 280 16.22 -1.02 4.11
C VAL A 280 15.83 -1.66 5.45
N VAL A 281 15.30 -0.89 6.40
CA VAL A 281 14.84 -1.42 7.70
C VAL A 281 13.78 -2.51 7.52
N VAL A 282 12.77 -2.26 6.67
CA VAL A 282 11.72 -3.25 6.40
C VAL A 282 12.28 -4.49 5.68
N ALA A 283 13.17 -4.32 4.71
CA ALA A 283 13.79 -5.42 4.00
C ALA A 283 14.64 -6.30 4.93
N VAL A 284 15.52 -5.69 5.74
CA VAL A 284 16.35 -6.41 6.73
C VAL A 284 15.47 -7.15 7.74
N HIS A 285 14.41 -6.51 8.24
CA HIS A 285 13.46 -7.17 9.15
C HIS A 285 12.82 -8.40 8.50
N ARG A 286 12.37 -8.28 7.24
CA ARG A 286 11.78 -9.40 6.49
C ARG A 286 12.76 -10.56 6.25
N PHE A 287 14.02 -10.26 5.94
CA PHE A 287 15.04 -11.29 5.79
C PHE A 287 15.30 -12.04 7.09
N LYS A 288 15.41 -11.32 8.22
CA LYS A 288 15.65 -11.92 9.54
C LYS A 288 14.48 -12.78 10.05
N THR A 289 13.23 -12.46 9.65
CA THR A 289 12.02 -13.12 10.16
C THR A 289 11.39 -14.09 9.15
N LYS A 290 12.09 -14.39 8.06
CA LYS A 290 11.55 -15.18 6.93
C LYS A 290 11.00 -16.55 7.35
N ASP A 291 11.67 -17.23 8.26
CA ASP A 291 11.32 -18.59 8.64
C ASP A 291 10.30 -18.65 9.80
N GLU A 292 10.24 -17.58 10.61
CA GLU A 292 9.41 -17.56 11.81
C GLU A 292 8.04 -16.92 11.63
N LYS A 293 7.91 -15.87 10.81
CA LYS A 293 6.81 -14.91 10.93
C LYS A 293 6.04 -14.57 9.64
N GLY A 294 6.05 -15.41 8.63
CA GLY A 294 5.14 -15.19 7.53
C GLY A 294 5.70 -15.33 6.12
N SER A 295 4.80 -15.42 5.14
CA SER A 295 5.15 -15.54 3.74
C SER A 295 5.68 -14.22 3.18
N ASN A 296 6.84 -14.26 2.56
CA ASN A 296 7.37 -13.17 1.76
C ASN A 296 6.84 -13.32 0.33
N THR A 297 5.71 -12.69 0.03
CA THR A 297 5.14 -12.76 -1.32
C THR A 297 5.88 -11.85 -2.31
N TYR A 298 5.80 -12.20 -3.60
CA TYR A 298 6.29 -11.34 -4.69
C TYR A 298 5.74 -9.91 -4.58
N ASN A 299 4.45 -9.75 -4.27
CA ASN A 299 3.81 -8.45 -4.15
C ASN A 299 4.37 -7.57 -3.03
N ASP A 300 4.89 -8.18 -1.96
CA ASP A 300 5.54 -7.46 -0.88
C ASP A 300 6.89 -6.90 -1.31
N TRP A 301 7.68 -7.74 -1.99
CA TRP A 301 9.02 -7.36 -2.43
C TRP A 301 8.99 -6.35 -3.56
N ILE A 302 8.05 -6.47 -4.50
CA ILE A 302 7.94 -5.53 -5.62
C ILE A 302 7.65 -4.10 -5.12
N LEU A 303 6.75 -3.95 -4.13
CA LEU A 303 6.46 -2.64 -3.56
C LEU A 303 7.69 -2.03 -2.88
N ILE A 304 8.37 -2.80 -1.99
CA ILE A 304 9.56 -2.30 -1.28
C ILE A 304 10.65 -1.93 -2.29
N LEU A 305 10.87 -2.76 -3.31
CA LEU A 305 11.86 -2.53 -4.35
C LEU A 305 11.57 -1.24 -5.12
N PHE A 306 10.35 -1.03 -5.61
CA PHE A 306 10.05 0.17 -6.40
C PHE A 306 10.01 1.45 -5.58
N VAL A 307 9.56 1.43 -4.33
CA VAL A 307 9.69 2.58 -3.42
C VAL A 307 11.16 2.92 -3.19
N PHE A 308 12.00 1.91 -2.95
CA PHE A 308 13.46 2.10 -2.82
C PHE A 308 14.07 2.66 -4.10
N LEU A 309 13.78 2.08 -5.27
CA LEU A 309 14.35 2.51 -6.54
C LEU A 309 13.94 3.94 -6.90
N VAL A 310 12.68 4.32 -6.70
CA VAL A 310 12.22 5.70 -6.89
C VAL A 310 12.99 6.67 -5.99
N ALA A 311 13.09 6.35 -4.69
CA ALA A 311 13.81 7.23 -3.75
C ALA A 311 15.31 7.31 -4.06
N ALA A 312 15.96 6.17 -4.29
CA ALA A 312 17.40 6.12 -4.57
C ALA A 312 17.75 6.82 -5.89
N THR A 313 16.99 6.56 -6.97
CA THR A 313 17.24 7.23 -8.26
C THR A 313 16.92 8.71 -8.23
N GLY A 314 15.92 9.16 -7.42
CA GLY A 314 15.63 10.57 -7.23
C GLY A 314 16.78 11.31 -6.54
N LEU A 315 17.31 10.79 -5.44
CA LEU A 315 18.46 11.33 -4.73
C LEU A 315 19.72 11.31 -5.62
N LEU A 316 19.92 10.23 -6.36
CA LEU A 316 21.06 10.10 -7.29
C LEU A 316 20.96 11.12 -8.43
N THR A 317 19.77 11.32 -9.00
CA THR A 317 19.53 12.33 -10.05
C THR A 317 19.89 13.73 -9.56
N GLU A 318 19.50 14.10 -8.34
CA GLU A 318 19.87 15.40 -7.76
C GLU A 318 21.38 15.51 -7.55
N THR A 319 22.01 14.47 -7.02
CA THR A 319 23.46 14.43 -6.77
C THR A 319 24.24 14.57 -8.07
N LEU A 320 23.89 13.80 -9.10
CA LEU A 320 24.55 13.86 -10.41
C LEU A 320 24.37 15.21 -11.12
N ARG A 321 23.24 15.88 -10.91
CA ARG A 321 23.01 17.25 -11.38
C ARG A 321 23.96 18.24 -10.69
N LEU A 322 24.17 18.09 -9.39
CA LEU A 322 25.08 18.98 -8.63
C LEU A 322 26.55 18.80 -9.04
N PHE A 323 26.95 17.59 -9.43
CA PHE A 323 28.28 17.31 -9.98
C PHE A 323 28.41 17.59 -11.47
N ASP A 324 27.36 18.10 -12.10
CA ASP A 324 27.30 18.45 -13.53
C ASP A 324 27.82 17.34 -14.45
N THR A 325 27.28 16.13 -14.27
CA THR A 325 27.60 14.94 -15.08
C THR A 325 26.46 14.63 -16.05
N PRO A 326 26.41 15.24 -17.25
CA PRO A 326 25.22 15.21 -18.12
C PRO A 326 24.75 13.80 -18.45
N PHE A 327 25.65 12.95 -18.94
CA PHE A 327 25.30 11.59 -19.36
C PHE A 327 24.66 10.78 -18.24
N LEU A 328 25.25 10.77 -17.04
CA LEU A 328 24.72 10.01 -15.90
C LEU A 328 23.43 10.67 -15.37
N ALA A 329 23.39 12.00 -15.27
CA ALA A 329 22.24 12.71 -14.72
C ALA A 329 20.97 12.49 -15.57
N TYR A 330 21.07 12.62 -16.90
CA TYR A 330 19.91 12.43 -17.77
C TYR A 330 19.45 10.98 -17.87
N ASN A 331 20.38 10.02 -17.93
CA ASN A 331 19.99 8.59 -17.92
C ASN A 331 19.35 8.19 -16.59
N THR A 332 19.89 8.65 -15.46
CA THR A 332 19.28 8.38 -14.13
C THR A 332 17.90 9.03 -14.00
N TYR A 333 17.75 10.25 -14.52
CA TYR A 333 16.45 10.93 -14.54
C TYR A 333 15.42 10.18 -15.39
N PHE A 334 15.83 9.67 -16.56
CA PHE A 334 14.97 8.82 -17.39
C PHE A 334 14.48 7.58 -16.62
N VAL A 335 15.40 6.85 -16.01
CA VAL A 335 15.08 5.65 -15.21
C VAL A 335 14.19 6.01 -14.03
N HIS A 336 14.45 7.13 -13.36
CA HIS A 336 13.63 7.64 -12.26
C HIS A 336 12.18 7.88 -12.70
N MET A 337 11.96 8.53 -13.84
CA MET A 337 10.61 8.74 -14.38
C MET A 337 9.90 7.44 -14.71
N VAL A 338 10.60 6.44 -15.25
CA VAL A 338 10.03 5.09 -15.50
C VAL A 338 9.58 4.44 -14.19
N PHE A 339 10.37 4.55 -13.12
CA PHE A 339 10.02 4.00 -11.82
C PHE A 339 8.90 4.77 -11.13
N ILE A 340 8.84 6.11 -11.27
CA ILE A 340 7.70 6.91 -10.78
C ILE A 340 6.41 6.47 -11.47
N PHE A 341 6.45 6.34 -12.81
CA PHE A 341 5.29 5.84 -13.55
C PHE A 341 4.83 4.49 -13.01
N PHE A 342 5.75 3.54 -12.88
CA PHE A 342 5.42 2.21 -12.37
C PHE A 342 4.79 2.28 -10.97
N LEU A 343 5.40 3.04 -10.05
CA LEU A 343 4.94 3.15 -8.68
C LEU A 343 3.55 3.80 -8.59
N LEU A 344 3.33 4.91 -9.30
CA LEU A 344 2.09 5.70 -9.18
C LEU A 344 0.94 5.13 -10.03
N TRP A 345 1.22 4.75 -11.28
CA TRP A 345 0.14 4.34 -12.19
C TRP A 345 -0.32 2.91 -11.96
N TYR A 346 0.55 2.07 -11.40
CA TYR A 346 0.16 0.73 -10.98
C TYR A 346 -0.19 0.63 -9.48
N ALA A 347 -0.17 1.76 -8.75
CA ALA A 347 -0.56 1.82 -7.33
C ALA A 347 -1.90 1.15 -7.02
N PRO A 348 -3.01 1.40 -7.77
CA PRO A 348 -4.32 0.83 -7.48
C PRO A 348 -4.38 -0.70 -7.61
N TYR A 349 -3.44 -1.29 -8.33
CA TYR A 349 -3.38 -2.72 -8.62
C TYR A 349 -2.36 -3.45 -7.74
N SER A 350 -1.46 -2.70 -7.13
CA SER A 350 -0.38 -3.18 -6.28
C SER A 350 -0.80 -3.28 -4.81
N LYS A 351 0.13 -3.70 -3.97
CA LYS A 351 -0.09 -3.67 -2.51
C LYS A 351 -0.31 -2.26 -1.96
N LEU A 352 0.08 -1.19 -2.68
CA LEU A 352 -0.15 0.20 -2.28
C LEU A 352 -1.65 0.53 -2.21
N ALA A 353 -2.49 -0.16 -2.98
CA ALA A 353 -3.95 -0.03 -2.93
C ALA A 353 -4.54 -0.29 -1.53
N HIS A 354 -3.82 -1.03 -0.66
CA HIS A 354 -4.29 -1.29 0.72
C HIS A 354 -4.63 0.00 1.47
N MET A 355 -3.97 1.11 1.19
CA MET A 355 -4.26 2.39 1.83
C MET A 355 -5.70 2.83 1.58
N PHE A 356 -6.16 2.73 0.32
CA PHE A 356 -7.50 3.16 -0.09
C PHE A 356 -8.59 2.21 0.43
N TYR A 357 -8.42 0.90 0.16
CA TYR A 357 -9.40 -0.11 0.58
C TYR A 357 -9.55 -0.19 2.10
N ARG A 358 -8.43 -0.15 2.83
CA ARG A 358 -8.44 -0.14 4.30
C ARG A 358 -9.11 1.09 4.86
N THR A 359 -8.80 2.28 4.34
CA THR A 359 -9.44 3.53 4.78
C THR A 359 -10.95 3.42 4.62
N LEU A 360 -11.42 2.97 3.46
CA LEU A 360 -12.85 2.83 3.19
C LEU A 360 -13.52 1.79 4.11
N ALA A 361 -12.87 0.64 4.32
CA ALA A 361 -13.34 -0.38 5.26
C ALA A 361 -13.39 0.13 6.70
N MET A 362 -12.39 0.89 7.15
CA MET A 362 -12.40 1.50 8.49
C MET A 362 -13.53 2.55 8.65
N VAL A 363 -13.79 3.36 7.62
CA VAL A 363 -14.93 4.27 7.60
C VAL A 363 -16.24 3.49 7.74
N TYR A 364 -16.39 2.41 6.97
CA TYR A 364 -17.58 1.56 7.03
C TYR A 364 -17.77 0.93 8.42
N LEU A 365 -16.71 0.39 9.01
CA LEU A 365 -16.76 -0.21 10.37
C LEU A 365 -17.19 0.84 11.42
N LYS A 366 -16.65 2.04 11.37
CA LYS A 366 -17.02 3.13 12.29
C LYS A 366 -18.45 3.61 12.10
N MET A 367 -18.93 3.70 10.86
CA MET A 367 -20.31 4.06 10.57
C MET A 367 -21.30 3.03 11.15
N ASN A 368 -20.90 1.77 11.24
CA ASN A 368 -21.69 0.67 11.77
C ASN A 368 -21.45 0.40 13.27
N GLY A 369 -20.66 1.23 13.96
CA GLY A 369 -20.35 1.07 15.37
C GLY A 369 -19.51 -0.18 15.72
N ARG A 370 -18.86 -0.79 14.71
CA ARG A 370 -18.02 -2.01 14.85
C ARG A 370 -16.56 -1.68 15.18
N ASP A 371 -16.23 -0.43 15.45
CA ASP A 371 -14.89 0.05 15.79
C ASP A 371 -14.53 -0.15 17.29
N LYS A 372 -15.50 -0.62 18.11
CA LYS A 372 -15.28 -0.88 19.53
C LYS A 372 -14.44 -2.15 19.71
N LYS A 373 -13.25 -1.98 20.30
CA LYS A 373 -12.38 -3.09 20.70
C LYS A 373 -12.98 -3.83 21.90
N ALA A 374 -12.77 -5.13 21.98
CA ALA A 374 -13.11 -5.88 23.16
C ALA A 374 -12.42 -5.29 24.40
N ALA A 375 -13.20 -4.93 25.40
CA ALA A 375 -12.72 -4.28 26.64
C ALA A 375 -11.94 -5.22 27.57
N ILE A 376 -11.40 -6.34 27.07
CA ILE A 376 -10.74 -7.40 27.84
C ILE A 376 -9.54 -6.89 28.64
N PHE A 377 -8.90 -5.78 28.23
CA PHE A 377 -7.70 -5.27 28.92
C PHE A 377 -7.98 -4.30 30.07
N LEU A 378 -9.14 -3.63 30.13
CA LEU A 378 -9.44 -2.74 31.26
C LEU A 378 -9.88 -3.49 32.51
N ASN A 379 -10.57 -4.62 32.38
CA ASN A 379 -11.02 -5.42 33.53
C ASN A 379 -9.87 -6.21 34.20
N MET A 380 -8.83 -6.60 33.49
CA MET A 380 -7.65 -7.25 34.09
C MET A 380 -6.81 -6.29 34.94
N LEU A 381 -6.69 -5.02 34.53
CA LEU A 381 -5.99 -4.00 35.35
C LEU A 381 -6.77 -3.63 36.62
N PHE A 382 -8.13 -3.65 36.59
CA PHE A 382 -8.95 -3.42 37.77
C PHE A 382 -8.91 -4.59 38.75
N ILE A 383 -8.87 -5.83 38.25
CA ILE A 383 -8.80 -7.02 39.12
C ILE A 383 -7.45 -7.18 39.78
N THR A 384 -6.34 -6.80 39.11
CA THR A 384 -4.98 -6.81 39.71
C THR A 384 -4.75 -5.66 40.69
N PHE A 385 -5.54 -4.58 40.65
CA PHE A 385 -5.42 -3.47 41.60
C PHE A 385 -6.29 -3.67 42.86
N PHE A 386 -7.27 -4.59 42.83
CA PHE A 386 -8.17 -4.89 43.99
C PHE A 386 -7.79 -6.17 44.75
N ILE A 387 -6.77 -6.93 44.29
CA ILE A 387 -6.29 -8.17 44.93
C ILE A 387 -4.87 -7.99 45.54
N ARG A 388 -4.40 -6.73 45.66
CA ARG A 388 -3.23 -6.42 46.48
C ARG A 388 -3.57 -5.61 47.69
#